data_87ad3af1d31994dd9ab80bb89ffb04e6
#
_entry.id   87ad3af1d31994dd9ab80bb89ffb04e6
#
_cell.length_a   1.000
_cell.length_b   1.000
_cell.length_c   1.000
_cell.angle_alpha   90.00
_cell.angle_beta   90.00
_cell.angle_gamma   90.00
#
_symmetry.space_group_name_H-M   'P 1'
#
loop_
_entity.id
_entity.type
_entity.pdbx_description
1 polymer ?
#
loop_
_entity_poly.entity_id
_entity_poly.type
_entity_poly.pdbx_seq_one_letter_code
_entity_poly.pdbx_strand_id
1 'polypeptide(L)'
;MQVTGIDHVNIIAADLDETARFYASLLGLRPAEIPNAPAGFDGRWLYDATDRPIIHLMAWNAQRHAGLDRGSASGSIDHVALACKDFAGTVRRCEELGVAHRVNDRKFGDLRQVFVTDPNNVTLELNFAGD
;
A
#
# COMPACT_ATOMS: atom_id res chain seq x y z
N MET A 1 25.05 -7.85 14.00
CA MET A 1 23.95 -7.52 13.07
C MET A 1 23.09 -6.45 13.71
N GLN A 2 22.66 -5.44 12.96
CA GLN A 2 21.81 -4.36 13.46
C GLN A 2 20.72 -4.06 12.42
N VAL A 3 19.46 -4.13 12.83
CA VAL A 3 18.33 -3.69 12.00
C VAL A 3 18.20 -2.18 12.12
N THR A 4 18.13 -1.47 10.99
CA THR A 4 18.06 0.01 10.96
C THR A 4 16.67 0.55 10.58
N GLY A 5 15.75 -0.31 10.13
CA GLY A 5 14.39 0.06 9.78
C GLY A 5 13.72 -0.96 8.86
N ILE A 6 12.51 -0.64 8.46
CA ILE A 6 11.81 -1.37 7.38
C ILE A 6 12.30 -0.81 6.04
N ASP A 7 12.73 -1.69 5.14
CA ASP A 7 13.16 -1.32 3.79
C ASP A 7 11.95 -1.13 2.87
N HIS A 8 11.17 -2.17 2.66
CA HIS A 8 9.94 -2.12 1.88
C HIS A 8 8.96 -3.23 2.31
N VAL A 9 7.74 -3.15 1.83
CA VAL A 9 6.73 -4.21 1.94
C VAL A 9 6.49 -4.80 0.55
N ASN A 10 6.49 -6.15 0.43
CA ASN A 10 6.11 -6.82 -0.81
C ASN A 10 4.64 -7.23 -0.74
N ILE A 11 3.87 -6.88 -1.77
CA ILE A 11 2.45 -7.19 -1.92
C ILE A 11 2.26 -8.01 -3.19
N ILE A 12 1.64 -9.19 -3.06
CA ILE A 12 1.28 -10.02 -4.21
C ILE A 12 -0.05 -9.52 -4.77
N ALA A 13 -0.02 -9.05 -6.02
CA ALA A 13 -1.17 -8.50 -6.71
C ALA A 13 -1.84 -9.51 -7.62
N ALA A 14 -3.16 -9.68 -7.48
CA ALA A 14 -3.96 -10.46 -8.41
C ALA A 14 -4.00 -9.83 -9.80
N ASP A 15 -4.19 -8.51 -9.84
CA ASP A 15 -4.06 -7.66 -11.02
C ASP A 15 -3.04 -6.54 -10.69
N LEU A 16 -1.88 -6.60 -11.33
CA LEU A 16 -0.76 -5.71 -11.06
C LEU A 16 -1.08 -4.26 -11.44
N ASP A 17 -1.72 -4.04 -12.58
CA ASP A 17 -2.03 -2.70 -13.08
C ASP A 17 -3.16 -2.05 -12.28
N GLU A 18 -4.18 -2.82 -11.90
CA GLU A 18 -5.26 -2.35 -11.01
C GLU A 18 -4.68 -1.93 -9.66
N THR A 19 -3.83 -2.76 -9.07
CA THR A 19 -3.19 -2.48 -7.78
C THR A 19 -2.31 -1.24 -7.87
N ALA A 20 -1.47 -1.13 -8.91
CA ALA A 20 -0.62 0.04 -9.11
C ALA A 20 -1.44 1.32 -9.26
N ARG A 21 -2.56 1.28 -10.01
CA ARG A 21 -3.48 2.43 -10.16
C ARG A 21 -4.12 2.82 -8.84
N PHE A 22 -4.53 1.86 -8.00
CA PHE A 22 -5.08 2.14 -6.68
C PHE A 22 -4.10 2.98 -5.84
N TYR A 23 -2.86 2.51 -5.71
CA TYR A 23 -1.83 3.21 -4.93
C TYR A 23 -1.45 4.57 -5.52
N ALA A 24 -1.37 4.68 -6.84
CA ALA A 24 -1.08 5.95 -7.50
C ALA A 24 -2.24 6.95 -7.36
N SER A 25 -3.48 6.52 -7.58
CA SER A 25 -4.66 7.40 -7.60
C SER A 25 -5.04 7.88 -6.20
N LEU A 26 -4.98 7.00 -5.21
CA LEU A 26 -5.39 7.31 -3.85
C LEU A 26 -4.28 7.94 -3.04
N LEU A 27 -3.07 7.35 -3.09
CA LEU A 27 -1.97 7.71 -2.20
C LEU A 27 -0.87 8.55 -2.89
N GLY A 28 -0.98 8.78 -4.20
CA GLY A 28 0.02 9.52 -4.94
C GLY A 28 1.38 8.82 -5.05
N LEU A 29 1.44 7.51 -4.80
CA LEU A 29 2.66 6.76 -4.99
C LEU A 29 2.98 6.66 -6.49
N ARG A 30 4.26 6.73 -6.84
CA ARG A 30 4.72 6.70 -8.22
C ARG A 30 5.13 5.28 -8.62
N PRO A 31 4.35 4.58 -9.51
CA PRO A 31 4.75 3.29 -10.03
C PRO A 31 5.94 3.40 -10.98
N ALA A 32 6.84 2.43 -10.92
CA ALA A 32 7.98 2.31 -11.84
C ALA A 32 8.30 0.85 -12.13
N GLU A 33 8.85 0.60 -13.32
CA GLU A 33 9.37 -0.70 -13.72
C GLU A 33 10.50 -1.15 -12.80
N ILE A 34 10.67 -2.47 -12.66
CA ILE A 34 11.79 -3.04 -11.93
C ILE A 34 12.99 -3.14 -12.88
N PRO A 35 14.08 -2.41 -12.59
CA PRO A 35 15.27 -2.49 -13.42
C PRO A 35 15.84 -3.91 -13.46
N ASN A 36 16.20 -4.38 -14.65
CA ASN A 36 16.84 -5.70 -14.85
C ASN A 36 16.02 -6.88 -14.30
N ALA A 37 14.69 -6.78 -14.30
CA ALA A 37 13.84 -7.89 -13.89
C ALA A 37 14.14 -9.14 -14.71
N PRO A 38 14.25 -10.33 -14.06
CA PRO A 38 14.42 -11.59 -14.80
C PRO A 38 13.25 -11.85 -15.74
N ALA A 39 13.50 -12.60 -16.81
CA ALA A 39 12.43 -13.03 -17.71
C ALA A 39 11.31 -13.77 -16.94
N GLY A 40 10.05 -13.41 -17.22
CA GLY A 40 8.88 -13.97 -16.54
C GLY A 40 8.60 -13.41 -15.14
N PHE A 41 9.38 -12.43 -14.69
CA PHE A 41 9.10 -11.67 -13.48
C PHE A 41 8.30 -10.42 -13.85
N ASP A 42 7.11 -10.27 -13.28
CA ASP A 42 6.29 -9.08 -13.47
C ASP A 42 6.00 -8.41 -12.11
N GLY A 43 6.32 -7.13 -12.02
CA GLY A 43 6.21 -6.35 -10.80
C GLY A 43 6.37 -4.86 -11.03
N ARG A 44 6.18 -4.09 -9.96
CA ARG A 44 6.37 -2.63 -9.95
C ARG A 44 6.95 -2.21 -8.61
N TRP A 45 7.82 -1.21 -8.64
CA TRP A 45 8.14 -0.43 -7.45
C TRP A 45 7.15 0.73 -7.31
N LEU A 46 6.74 1.00 -6.09
CA LEU A 46 5.96 2.20 -5.75
C LEU A 46 6.81 3.11 -4.88
N TYR A 47 7.08 4.31 -5.38
CA TYR A 47 7.91 5.32 -4.74
C TYR A 47 7.06 6.32 -3.98
N ASP A 48 7.50 6.69 -2.78
CA ASP A 48 6.89 7.74 -1.97
C ASP A 48 7.32 9.16 -2.42
N ALA A 49 6.81 10.18 -1.74
CA ALA A 49 7.11 11.59 -2.04
C ALA A 49 8.59 11.98 -1.81
N THR A 50 9.37 11.14 -1.14
CA THR A 50 10.81 11.33 -0.93
C THR A 50 11.67 10.51 -1.87
N ASP A 51 11.04 9.92 -2.89
CA ASP A 51 11.67 9.08 -3.90
C ASP A 51 12.26 7.76 -3.36
N ARG A 52 11.64 7.22 -2.29
CA ARG A 52 11.99 5.92 -1.73
C ARG A 52 11.03 4.84 -2.24
N PRO A 53 11.55 3.68 -2.71
CA PRO A 53 10.72 2.54 -3.09
C PRO A 53 10.22 1.84 -1.81
N ILE A 54 9.01 2.14 -1.39
CA ILE A 54 8.44 1.64 -0.12
C ILE A 54 7.54 0.41 -0.28
N ILE A 55 6.99 0.19 -1.47
CA ILE A 55 6.18 -0.99 -1.78
C ILE A 55 6.70 -1.63 -3.06
N HIS A 56 6.89 -2.94 -2.99
CA HIS A 56 7.15 -3.80 -4.14
C HIS A 56 5.88 -4.56 -4.47
N LEU A 57 5.26 -4.28 -5.61
CA LEU A 57 4.18 -5.09 -6.14
C LEU A 57 4.75 -6.23 -6.97
N MET A 58 4.28 -7.44 -6.72
CA MET A 58 4.65 -8.64 -7.47
C MET A 58 3.39 -9.27 -8.03
N ALA A 59 3.35 -9.52 -9.33
CA ALA A 59 2.23 -10.22 -9.94
C ALA A 59 2.10 -11.65 -9.37
N TRP A 60 0.89 -12.11 -9.20
CA TRP A 60 0.64 -13.49 -8.82
C TRP A 60 1.26 -14.45 -9.84
N ASN A 61 1.97 -15.44 -9.33
CA ASN A 61 2.56 -16.51 -10.14
C ASN A 61 2.25 -17.86 -9.48
N ALA A 62 1.54 -18.74 -10.18
CA ALA A 62 1.05 -20.00 -9.64
C ALA A 62 2.18 -20.94 -9.15
N GLN A 63 3.35 -20.92 -9.79
CA GLN A 63 4.49 -21.75 -9.37
C GLN A 63 5.18 -21.17 -8.13
N ARG A 64 5.45 -19.88 -8.12
CA ARG A 64 6.14 -19.19 -7.00
C ARG A 64 5.29 -19.12 -5.76
N HIS A 65 3.98 -18.92 -5.93
CA HIS A 65 3.04 -18.69 -4.83
C HIS A 65 2.14 -19.90 -4.55
N ALA A 66 2.57 -21.09 -5.00
CA ALA A 66 1.84 -22.33 -4.73
C ALA A 66 1.63 -22.53 -3.22
N GLY A 67 0.39 -22.82 -2.81
CA GLY A 67 0.02 -23.04 -1.41
C GLY A 67 -0.23 -21.77 -0.59
N LEU A 68 -0.10 -20.57 -1.18
CA LEU A 68 -0.55 -19.33 -0.52
C LEU A 68 -2.05 -19.16 -0.71
N ASP A 69 -2.75 -18.92 0.42
CA ASP A 69 -4.15 -18.52 0.40
C ASP A 69 -4.26 -17.06 -0.07
N ARG A 70 -5.05 -16.84 -1.11
CA ARG A 70 -5.22 -15.51 -1.70
C ARG A 70 -6.47 -14.83 -1.16
N GLY A 71 -6.27 -13.72 -0.47
CA GLY A 71 -7.30 -12.71 -0.39
C GLY A 71 -8.26 -12.80 0.79
N SER A 72 -8.02 -13.63 1.79
CA SER A 72 -8.84 -13.60 3.01
C SER A 72 -8.21 -12.78 4.15
N ALA A 73 -6.88 -12.78 4.26
CA ALA A 73 -6.14 -11.99 5.25
C ALA A 73 -4.64 -11.98 4.96
N SER A 74 -3.92 -11.02 5.50
CA SER A 74 -2.45 -10.92 5.44
C SER A 74 -1.74 -11.80 6.49
N GLY A 75 -2.40 -12.84 6.99
CA GLY A 75 -1.90 -13.72 8.05
C GLY A 75 -1.89 -13.00 9.41
N SER A 76 -0.77 -13.05 10.13
CA SER A 76 -0.62 -12.36 11.42
C SER A 76 -0.31 -10.86 11.30
N ILE A 77 -0.14 -10.34 10.06
CA ILE A 77 0.03 -8.91 9.83
C ILE A 77 -1.36 -8.29 9.65
N ASP A 78 -1.77 -7.44 10.59
CA ASP A 78 -3.09 -6.79 10.59
C ASP A 78 -3.17 -5.68 9.54
N HIS A 79 -2.19 -4.78 9.51
CA HIS A 79 -2.15 -3.64 8.58
C HIS A 79 -0.73 -3.17 8.29
N VAL A 80 -0.62 -2.33 7.27
CA VAL A 80 0.57 -1.52 6.97
C VAL A 80 0.22 -0.06 7.26
N ALA A 81 0.96 0.58 8.15
CA ALA A 81 0.78 1.99 8.48
C ALA A 81 1.71 2.88 7.63
N LEU A 82 1.15 3.93 7.04
CA LEU A 82 1.86 4.91 6.23
C LEU A 82 1.76 6.30 6.88
N ALA A 83 2.87 7.01 6.99
CA ALA A 83 2.88 8.41 7.41
C ALA A 83 2.45 9.29 6.23
N CYS A 84 1.40 10.08 6.41
CA CYS A 84 0.78 10.87 5.37
C CYS A 84 0.62 12.35 5.77
N LYS A 85 0.33 13.18 4.78
CA LYS A 85 -0.06 14.59 4.95
C LYS A 85 -1.36 14.84 4.18
N ASP A 86 -2.06 15.92 4.51
CA ASP A 86 -3.33 16.33 3.91
C ASP A 86 -4.47 15.34 4.18
N PHE A 87 -4.84 15.24 5.46
CA PHE A 87 -5.97 14.42 5.91
C PHE A 87 -7.27 14.74 5.15
N ALA A 88 -7.64 16.03 5.07
CA ALA A 88 -8.88 16.44 4.43
C ALA A 88 -8.90 16.12 2.92
N GLY A 89 -7.77 16.32 2.24
CA GLY A 89 -7.63 15.94 0.83
C GLY A 89 -7.71 14.44 0.62
N THR A 90 -7.15 13.64 1.53
CA THR A 90 -7.22 12.18 1.46
C THR A 90 -8.67 11.68 1.60
N VAL A 91 -9.43 12.21 2.56
CA VAL A 91 -10.85 11.84 2.73
C VAL A 91 -11.64 12.17 1.47
N ARG A 92 -11.51 13.41 0.95
CA ARG A 92 -12.16 13.79 -0.33
C ARG A 92 -11.77 12.85 -1.46
N ARG A 93 -10.51 12.48 -1.54
CA ARG A 93 -10.01 11.58 -2.60
C ARG A 93 -10.62 10.19 -2.51
N CYS A 94 -10.79 9.65 -1.31
CA CYS A 94 -11.53 8.40 -1.11
C CYS A 94 -12.96 8.51 -1.63
N GLU A 95 -13.65 9.61 -1.32
CA GLU A 95 -15.02 9.87 -1.78
C GLU A 95 -15.10 9.98 -3.30
N GLU A 96 -14.23 10.78 -3.93
CA GLU A 96 -14.15 10.97 -5.38
C GLU A 96 -13.91 9.66 -6.14
N LEU A 97 -13.07 8.79 -5.59
CA LEU A 97 -12.73 7.49 -6.18
C LEU A 97 -13.70 6.37 -5.79
N GLY A 98 -14.67 6.64 -4.90
CA GLY A 98 -15.58 5.62 -4.40
C GLY A 98 -14.89 4.54 -3.55
N VAL A 99 -13.78 4.88 -2.88
CA VAL A 99 -13.04 3.97 -2.01
C VAL A 99 -13.68 3.95 -0.63
N ALA A 100 -14.10 2.76 -0.19
CA ALA A 100 -14.61 2.58 1.16
C ALA A 100 -13.52 2.87 2.18
N HIS A 101 -13.82 3.70 3.18
CA HIS A 101 -12.86 4.12 4.18
C HIS A 101 -13.49 4.32 5.55
N ARG A 102 -12.68 4.25 6.59
CA ARG A 102 -13.05 4.55 7.97
C ARG A 102 -12.11 5.61 8.53
N VAL A 103 -12.66 6.58 9.23
CA VAL A 103 -11.91 7.69 9.81
C VAL A 103 -11.87 7.57 11.33
N ASN A 104 -10.69 7.76 11.92
CA ASN A 104 -10.49 8.10 13.32
C ASN A 104 -9.98 9.53 13.39
N ASP A 105 -10.84 10.45 13.87
CA ASP A 105 -10.44 11.84 14.03
C ASP A 105 -10.08 12.10 15.50
N ARG A 106 -8.77 12.24 15.77
CA ARG A 106 -8.20 12.64 17.07
C ARG A 106 -8.63 11.76 18.27
N LYS A 107 -8.82 10.46 18.05
CA LYS A 107 -9.10 9.53 19.14
C LYS A 107 -7.88 9.25 20.01
N PHE A 108 -6.68 9.46 19.47
CA PHE A 108 -5.41 9.26 20.15
C PHE A 108 -4.56 10.54 20.03
N GLY A 109 -4.83 11.53 20.92
CA GLY A 109 -4.15 12.83 20.86
C GLY A 109 -4.47 13.59 19.57
N ASP A 110 -3.44 14.15 18.91
CA ASP A 110 -3.59 14.90 17.65
C ASP A 110 -3.51 14.00 16.40
N LEU A 111 -3.49 12.69 16.57
CA LEU A 111 -3.42 11.75 15.46
C LEU A 111 -4.78 11.62 14.78
N ARG A 112 -4.79 11.84 13.46
CA ARG A 112 -5.90 11.53 12.58
C ARG A 112 -5.53 10.35 11.70
N GLN A 113 -6.50 9.47 11.42
CA GLN A 113 -6.24 8.25 10.68
C GLN A 113 -7.35 8.01 9.66
N VAL A 114 -6.96 7.51 8.49
CA VAL A 114 -7.87 6.97 7.48
C VAL A 114 -7.48 5.53 7.22
N PHE A 115 -8.44 4.62 7.30
CA PHE A 115 -8.24 3.20 7.01
C PHE A 115 -8.89 2.87 5.68
N VAL A 116 -8.14 2.25 4.80
CA VAL A 116 -8.61 1.75 3.51
C VAL A 116 -8.11 0.32 3.29
N THR A 117 -8.74 -0.40 2.37
CA THR A 117 -8.29 -1.73 1.96
C THR A 117 -7.89 -1.69 0.50
N ASP A 118 -6.72 -2.22 0.17
CA ASP A 118 -6.25 -2.31 -1.20
C ASP A 118 -6.99 -3.42 -1.99
N PRO A 119 -6.83 -3.52 -3.33
CA PRO A 119 -7.48 -4.56 -4.13
C PRO A 119 -7.12 -6.01 -3.75
N ASN A 120 -6.09 -6.21 -2.94
CA ASN A 120 -5.62 -7.53 -2.50
C ASN A 120 -5.92 -7.82 -1.02
N ASN A 121 -6.86 -7.10 -0.40
CA ASN A 121 -7.26 -7.19 1.00
C ASN A 121 -6.15 -6.81 2.01
N VAL A 122 -5.18 -6.01 1.60
CA VAL A 122 -4.22 -5.41 2.51
C VAL A 122 -4.85 -4.20 3.18
N THR A 123 -4.95 -4.21 4.50
CA THR A 123 -5.40 -3.04 5.25
C THR A 123 -4.28 -2.01 5.34
N LEU A 124 -4.60 -0.78 4.96
CA LEU A 124 -3.71 0.37 5.06
C LEU A 124 -4.23 1.32 6.14
N GLU A 125 -3.35 1.71 7.05
CA GLU A 125 -3.59 2.76 8.04
C GLU A 125 -2.83 4.01 7.62
N LEU A 126 -3.55 5.06 7.22
CA LEU A 126 -2.96 6.33 6.79
C LEU A 126 -2.94 7.27 8.00
N ASN A 127 -1.75 7.60 8.47
CA ASN A 127 -1.52 8.39 9.69
C ASN A 127 -1.13 9.83 9.36
N PHE A 128 -1.87 10.77 9.94
CA PHE A 128 -1.71 12.21 9.77
C PHE A 128 -1.43 12.84 11.13
N ALA A 129 -0.15 12.97 11.48
CA ALA A 129 0.27 13.59 12.72
C ALA A 129 0.42 15.11 12.53
N GLY A 130 -0.26 15.90 13.36
CA GLY A 130 -0.17 17.36 13.33
C GLY A 130 -0.84 18.04 12.13
N ASP A 131 -1.83 17.38 11.53
CA ASP A 131 -2.51 17.82 10.30
C ASP A 131 -3.92 18.37 10.63
#